data_0e681c40b105ca278083f1b02bdffd36
#
_entry.id   0e681c40b105ca278083f1b02bdffd36
#
_cell.length_a   1.000
_cell.length_b   1.000
_cell.length_c   1.000
_cell.angle_alpha   90.00
_cell.angle_beta   90.00
_cell.angle_gamma   90.00
#
_symmetry.space_group_name_H-M   'P 1'
#
loop_
_entity.id
_entity.type
_entity.pdbx_description
1 polymer ?
#
loop_
_entity_poly.entity_id
_entity_poly.type
_entity_poly.pdbx_seq_one_letter_code
_entity_poly.pdbx_strand_id
1 'polypeptide(L)'
;VKATGTTPADLDVKATDTASAAFGKVQKRIEVDKADADDKITKVKTAVGLTEALALPSLEDTNYLSESSNIVDGMKELDKQIADGRHDEVWEVLYTQFTQISGFSVSPTIIEKGADADITIRGNNLFNSKPLVPETLSVKRGTTVINSTPIASLNIKDTLNTEDDRTTYTLSITSKGVTKTATANVNAYYPMYFGHSAKAALTGEDVLGLTKQAIKSSPNGTYNMTGIAEGEYVWLCVPSNFSITKVTSSGFGVPMAAAVTVTVEGKGSYKCYRTEGALKAGNFNFVIG
;
A
#
# COMPACT_ATOMS: atom_id res chain seq x y z
N VAL A 1 73.48 1.97 27.04
CA VAL A 1 72.87 1.50 28.29
C VAL A 1 71.41 1.16 27.97
N LYS A 2 71.02 -0.13 28.13
CA LYS A 2 69.64 -0.55 27.92
C LYS A 2 68.75 -0.09 29.08
N ALA A 3 67.66 0.56 28.83
CA ALA A 3 66.73 0.89 29.88
C ALA A 3 66.01 -0.38 30.34
N THR A 4 65.75 -0.54 31.62
CA THR A 4 65.17 -1.74 32.23
C THR A 4 63.71 -1.60 32.58
N GLY A 5 63.11 -0.44 32.36
CA GLY A 5 61.71 -0.19 32.62
C GLY A 5 60.80 -0.90 31.59
N THR A 6 59.66 -1.38 32.05
CA THR A 6 58.63 -2.07 31.24
C THR A 6 57.30 -1.34 31.17
N THR A 7 57.10 -0.33 32.01
CA THR A 7 55.88 0.51 31.99
C THR A 7 56.17 1.86 31.37
N PRO A 8 55.17 2.55 30.78
CA PRO A 8 55.34 3.88 30.21
C PRO A 8 55.94 4.90 31.18
N ALA A 9 55.57 4.85 32.46
CA ALA A 9 56.10 5.75 33.49
C ALA A 9 57.59 5.54 33.78
N ASP A 10 58.12 4.31 33.67
CA ASP A 10 59.54 3.97 33.87
C ASP A 10 60.40 4.42 32.73
N LEU A 11 59.79 4.70 31.56
CA LEU A 11 60.48 5.10 30.35
C LEU A 11 60.46 6.62 30.12
N ASP A 12 59.88 7.38 31.07
CA ASP A 12 59.90 8.85 30.98
C ASP A 12 61.30 9.38 31.21
N VAL A 13 61.76 10.26 30.34
CA VAL A 13 63.07 10.95 30.47
C VAL A 13 62.97 12.00 31.57
N LYS A 14 63.86 11.90 32.55
CA LYS A 14 63.94 12.84 33.68
C LYS A 14 65.11 13.76 33.53
N ALA A 15 65.06 14.95 34.13
CA ALA A 15 66.15 15.93 34.12
C ALA A 15 67.47 15.42 34.78
N THR A 16 67.31 14.36 35.61
CA THR A 16 68.47 13.71 36.28
C THR A 16 69.14 12.60 35.47
N ASP A 17 68.55 12.25 34.31
CA ASP A 17 69.07 11.19 33.45
C ASP A 17 70.33 11.69 32.73
N THR A 18 71.36 10.82 32.64
CA THR A 18 72.43 11.05 31.72
C THR A 18 71.98 11.01 30.27
N ALA A 19 72.61 11.67 29.35
CA ALA A 19 72.26 11.68 27.94
C ALA A 19 72.12 10.24 27.37
N SER A 20 72.98 9.32 27.76
CA SER A 20 72.97 7.93 27.35
C SER A 20 71.72 7.18 27.93
N ALA A 21 71.37 7.45 29.20
CA ALA A 21 70.23 6.88 29.86
C ALA A 21 68.95 7.43 29.26
N ALA A 22 68.86 8.73 29.03
CA ALA A 22 67.71 9.36 28.38
C ALA A 22 67.46 8.79 26.96
N PHE A 23 68.57 8.65 26.18
CA PHE A 23 68.44 8.06 24.83
C PHE A 23 67.95 6.60 24.85
N GLY A 24 68.49 5.81 25.81
CA GLY A 24 67.99 4.40 26.00
C GLY A 24 66.54 4.31 26.40
N LYS A 25 66.06 5.28 27.24
CA LYS A 25 64.63 5.36 27.59
C LYS A 25 63.77 5.73 26.41
N VAL A 26 64.16 6.71 25.61
CA VAL A 26 63.45 7.10 24.38
C VAL A 26 63.36 5.92 23.39
N GLN A 27 64.48 5.23 23.20
CA GLN A 27 64.54 4.09 22.30
C GLN A 27 63.62 2.96 22.78
N LYS A 28 63.63 2.66 24.08
CA LYS A 28 62.76 1.65 24.67
C LYS A 28 61.29 2.08 24.62
N ARG A 29 61.00 3.35 24.81
CA ARG A 29 59.63 3.89 24.66
C ARG A 29 59.10 3.71 23.27
N ILE A 30 59.88 4.00 22.24
CA ILE A 30 59.52 3.76 20.84
C ILE A 30 59.22 2.27 20.60
N GLU A 31 60.02 1.35 21.16
CA GLU A 31 59.75 -0.09 21.05
C GLU A 31 58.40 -0.50 21.70
N VAL A 32 58.11 0.04 22.91
CA VAL A 32 56.87 -0.26 23.64
C VAL A 32 55.64 0.34 22.92
N ASP A 33 55.76 1.59 22.49
CA ASP A 33 54.67 2.28 21.80
C ASP A 33 54.38 1.62 20.44
N LYS A 34 55.44 1.13 19.76
CA LYS A 34 55.26 0.34 18.52
C LYS A 34 54.57 -1.00 18.79
N ALA A 35 54.97 -1.72 19.86
CA ALA A 35 54.32 -2.98 20.21
C ALA A 35 52.84 -2.80 20.60
N ASP A 36 52.50 -1.73 21.31
CA ASP A 36 51.11 -1.39 21.66
C ASP A 36 50.30 -1.00 20.41
N ALA A 37 50.91 -0.27 19.47
CA ALA A 37 50.30 0.08 18.21
C ALA A 37 50.05 -1.19 17.35
N ASP A 38 51.04 -2.10 17.27
CA ASP A 38 50.92 -3.36 16.54
C ASP A 38 49.84 -4.28 17.15
N ASP A 39 49.73 -4.32 18.49
CA ASP A 39 48.65 -5.07 19.18
C ASP A 39 47.28 -4.48 18.87
N LYS A 40 47.15 -3.15 18.92
CA LYS A 40 45.88 -2.48 18.56
C LYS A 40 45.53 -2.68 17.11
N ILE A 41 46.49 -2.60 16.21
CA ILE A 41 46.29 -2.89 14.78
C ILE A 41 45.84 -4.33 14.60
N THR A 42 46.47 -5.30 15.29
CA THR A 42 46.08 -6.72 15.22
C THR A 42 44.67 -6.93 15.72
N LYS A 43 44.27 -6.30 16.82
CA LYS A 43 42.88 -6.36 17.33
C LYS A 43 41.87 -5.78 16.34
N VAL A 44 42.21 -4.65 15.71
CA VAL A 44 41.34 -4.06 14.67
C VAL A 44 41.26 -4.98 13.45
N LYS A 45 42.39 -5.53 13.00
CA LYS A 45 42.43 -6.49 11.89
C LYS A 45 41.49 -7.68 12.15
N THR A 46 41.63 -8.28 13.35
CA THR A 46 40.79 -9.40 13.76
C THR A 46 39.32 -9.04 13.81
N ALA A 47 39.00 -7.85 14.36
CA ALA A 47 37.63 -7.36 14.47
C ALA A 47 36.94 -7.10 13.12
N VAL A 48 37.71 -6.69 12.10
CA VAL A 48 37.21 -6.44 10.74
C VAL A 48 37.52 -7.57 9.76
N GLY A 49 38.08 -8.70 10.23
CA GLY A 49 38.35 -9.88 9.42
C GLY A 49 39.53 -9.75 8.46
N LEU A 50 40.51 -8.85 8.75
CA LEU A 50 41.70 -8.68 7.91
C LEU A 50 42.78 -9.71 8.24
N THR A 51 43.55 -10.12 7.24
CA THR A 51 44.72 -10.97 7.40
C THR A 51 45.88 -10.19 8.04
N GLU A 52 46.94 -10.90 8.52
CA GLU A 52 48.14 -10.25 9.10
C GLU A 52 48.85 -9.30 8.14
N ALA A 53 48.73 -9.49 6.84
CA ALA A 53 49.31 -8.61 5.82
C ALA A 53 48.45 -7.37 5.54
N LEU A 54 47.42 -7.08 6.32
CA LEU A 54 46.37 -6.07 6.02
C LEU A 54 45.64 -6.31 4.68
N ALA A 55 45.79 -7.50 4.11
CA ALA A 55 44.99 -7.89 3.00
C ALA A 55 43.53 -8.12 3.47
N LEU A 56 42.58 -7.60 2.75
CA LEU A 56 41.19 -8.00 2.94
C LEU A 56 41.08 -9.51 2.72
N PRO A 57 40.30 -10.27 3.52
CA PRO A 57 40.03 -11.64 3.18
C PRO A 57 39.56 -11.68 1.73
N SER A 58 39.96 -12.73 1.00
CA SER A 58 39.47 -12.94 -0.36
C SER A 58 37.95 -12.97 -0.31
N LEU A 59 37.35 -11.89 -0.77
CA LEU A 59 35.91 -11.74 -0.87
C LEU A 59 35.51 -12.28 -2.24
N GLU A 60 35.84 -13.57 -2.51
CA GLU A 60 35.58 -14.22 -3.80
C GLU A 60 34.11 -14.15 -4.21
N ASP A 61 33.22 -13.95 -3.24
CA ASP A 61 31.78 -13.80 -3.44
C ASP A 61 31.27 -12.35 -3.39
N THR A 62 32.14 -11.36 -3.26
CA THR A 62 31.72 -9.96 -3.25
C THR A 62 32.34 -9.20 -4.41
N ASN A 63 31.52 -8.71 -5.31
CA ASN A 63 31.93 -7.96 -6.50
C ASN A 63 32.59 -6.62 -6.21
N TYR A 64 32.75 -6.21 -4.94
CA TYR A 64 33.06 -4.82 -4.59
C TYR A 64 34.45 -4.59 -3.99
N LEU A 65 35.09 -5.59 -3.43
CA LEU A 65 36.38 -5.41 -2.71
C LEU A 65 37.44 -6.44 -3.09
N SER A 66 37.23 -7.25 -4.12
CA SER A 66 38.09 -8.37 -4.49
C SER A 66 39.52 -7.99 -4.88
N GLU A 67 39.75 -6.73 -5.25
CA GLU A 67 41.05 -6.24 -5.70
C GLU A 67 41.75 -5.36 -4.66
N SER A 68 41.18 -5.15 -3.48
CA SER A 68 41.73 -4.25 -2.47
C SER A 68 42.73 -4.98 -1.58
N SER A 69 43.95 -4.43 -1.45
CA SER A 69 45.04 -5.01 -0.68
C SER A 69 45.09 -4.58 0.79
N ASN A 70 44.34 -3.55 1.16
CA ASN A 70 44.24 -3.04 2.52
C ASN A 70 42.96 -2.22 2.72
N ILE A 71 42.65 -1.86 3.99
CA ILE A 71 41.42 -1.12 4.35
C ILE A 71 41.30 0.20 3.59
N VAL A 72 42.42 0.92 3.44
CA VAL A 72 42.40 2.25 2.79
C VAL A 72 42.06 2.11 1.30
N ASP A 73 42.66 1.12 0.63
CA ASP A 73 42.35 0.85 -0.78
C ASP A 73 40.93 0.31 -0.96
N GLY A 74 40.48 -0.54 -0.03
CA GLY A 74 39.08 -0.99 0.01
C GLY A 74 38.07 0.15 0.17
N MET A 75 38.37 1.11 1.05
CA MET A 75 37.52 2.30 1.21
C MET A 75 37.56 3.20 -0.02
N LYS A 76 38.71 3.38 -0.66
CA LYS A 76 38.82 4.15 -1.92
C LYS A 76 38.08 3.48 -3.06
N GLU A 77 38.18 2.15 -3.15
CA GLU A 77 37.42 1.40 -4.16
C GLU A 77 35.92 1.47 -3.92
N LEU A 78 35.49 1.40 -2.66
CA LEU A 78 34.09 1.59 -2.28
C LEU A 78 33.59 3.00 -2.64
N ASP A 79 34.37 4.04 -2.29
CA ASP A 79 34.07 5.43 -2.66
C ASP A 79 33.99 5.62 -4.17
N LYS A 80 34.90 4.99 -4.93
CA LYS A 80 34.89 5.03 -6.37
C LYS A 80 33.65 4.34 -6.95
N GLN A 81 33.30 3.18 -6.43
CA GLN A 81 32.12 2.44 -6.86
C GLN A 81 30.83 3.18 -6.51
N ILE A 82 30.79 3.86 -5.36
CA ILE A 82 29.72 4.78 -4.99
C ILE A 82 29.63 5.92 -6.01
N ALA A 83 30.77 6.53 -6.36
CA ALA A 83 30.83 7.63 -7.32
C ALA A 83 30.50 7.19 -8.75
N ASP A 84 30.92 5.99 -9.14
CA ASP A 84 30.69 5.41 -10.48
C ASP A 84 29.26 4.84 -10.66
N GLY A 85 28.41 4.92 -9.61
CA GLY A 85 27.02 4.44 -9.66
C GLY A 85 26.86 2.91 -9.64
N ARG A 86 27.92 2.15 -9.37
CA ARG A 86 27.85 0.68 -9.16
C ARG A 86 27.10 0.28 -7.90
N HIS A 87 26.54 1.25 -7.23
CA HIS A 87 25.59 1.12 -6.14
C HIS A 87 24.25 0.51 -6.56
N ASP A 88 24.04 0.34 -7.86
CA ASP A 88 22.72 0.00 -8.40
C ASP A 88 22.21 -1.33 -7.85
N GLU A 89 23.07 -2.35 -7.70
CA GLU A 89 22.64 -3.66 -7.19
C GLU A 89 22.26 -3.63 -5.70
N VAL A 90 23.01 -2.94 -4.86
CA VAL A 90 22.69 -2.80 -3.42
C VAL A 90 21.44 -1.93 -3.24
N TRP A 91 21.36 -0.84 -3.99
CA TRP A 91 20.17 0.02 -3.98
C TRP A 91 18.96 -0.71 -4.55
N GLU A 92 19.10 -1.51 -5.59
CA GLU A 92 18.01 -2.30 -6.15
C GLU A 92 17.44 -3.25 -5.09
N VAL A 93 18.29 -3.98 -4.36
CA VAL A 93 17.86 -4.85 -3.25
C VAL A 93 17.17 -4.03 -2.16
N LEU A 94 17.76 -2.92 -1.71
CA LEU A 94 17.17 -2.05 -0.69
C LEU A 94 15.84 -1.46 -1.14
N TYR A 95 15.76 -0.93 -2.37
CA TYR A 95 14.51 -0.37 -2.90
C TYR A 95 13.46 -1.45 -3.13
N THR A 96 13.85 -2.66 -3.57
CA THR A 96 12.92 -3.79 -3.69
C THR A 96 12.31 -4.15 -2.34
N GLN A 97 13.12 -4.14 -1.28
CA GLN A 97 12.73 -4.57 0.05
C GLN A 97 11.97 -3.50 0.82
N PHE A 98 12.37 -2.23 0.69
CA PHE A 98 11.85 -1.13 1.52
C PHE A 98 10.92 -0.15 0.81
N THR A 99 10.82 -0.19 -0.53
CA THR A 99 9.84 0.62 -1.26
C THR A 99 8.46 -0.01 -1.13
N GLN A 100 7.48 0.78 -0.68
CA GLN A 100 6.12 0.31 -0.41
C GLN A 100 5.10 1.34 -0.88
N ILE A 101 3.94 0.83 -1.26
CA ILE A 101 2.71 1.61 -1.37
C ILE A 101 1.84 1.25 -0.16
N SER A 102 1.41 2.24 0.60
CA SER A 102 0.56 2.06 1.77
C SER A 102 -0.75 2.81 1.64
N GLY A 103 -1.85 2.19 2.08
CA GLY A 103 -3.15 2.82 2.14
C GLY A 103 -3.72 3.25 0.78
N PHE A 104 -3.31 2.61 -0.33
CA PHE A 104 -3.90 2.91 -1.63
C PHE A 104 -5.37 2.50 -1.64
N SER A 105 -6.22 3.49 -1.85
CA SER A 105 -7.68 3.33 -1.74
C SER A 105 -8.41 4.34 -2.62
N VAL A 106 -9.66 4.01 -2.90
CA VAL A 106 -10.62 4.87 -3.61
C VAL A 106 -11.89 5.03 -2.77
N SER A 107 -12.53 6.18 -2.86
CA SER A 107 -13.78 6.45 -2.14
C SER A 107 -14.67 7.40 -2.97
N PRO A 108 -15.97 7.07 -3.16
CA PRO A 108 -16.66 5.87 -2.73
C PRO A 108 -16.20 4.60 -3.47
N THR A 109 -16.42 3.42 -2.88
CA THR A 109 -16.15 2.11 -3.50
C THR A 109 -17.36 1.51 -4.22
N ILE A 110 -18.51 2.13 -4.04
CA ILE A 110 -19.80 1.75 -4.66
C ILE A 110 -20.42 3.00 -5.24
N ILE A 111 -20.79 2.96 -6.52
CA ILE A 111 -21.41 4.05 -7.25
C ILE A 111 -22.63 3.58 -8.06
N GLU A 112 -23.42 4.54 -8.54
CA GLU A 112 -24.47 4.27 -9.50
C GLU A 112 -23.90 4.10 -10.89
N LYS A 113 -24.30 3.03 -11.57
CA LYS A 113 -23.94 2.73 -12.95
C LYS A 113 -24.59 3.77 -13.89
N GLY A 114 -23.79 4.31 -14.82
CA GLY A 114 -24.25 5.31 -15.79
C GLY A 114 -24.47 6.71 -15.23
N ALA A 115 -24.00 6.98 -14.01
CA ALA A 115 -24.03 8.31 -13.41
C ALA A 115 -22.63 8.80 -13.04
N ASP A 116 -22.43 10.11 -13.07
CA ASP A 116 -21.16 10.72 -12.65
C ASP A 116 -20.97 10.57 -11.14
N ALA A 117 -19.78 10.14 -10.75
CA ALA A 117 -19.38 10.03 -9.36
C ALA A 117 -17.97 10.59 -9.15
N ASP A 118 -17.80 11.43 -8.13
CA ASP A 118 -16.50 11.94 -7.72
C ASP A 118 -15.76 10.91 -6.89
N ILE A 119 -14.66 10.40 -7.41
CA ILE A 119 -13.80 9.42 -6.77
C ILE A 119 -12.59 10.11 -6.17
N THR A 120 -12.40 10.01 -4.87
CA THR A 120 -11.17 10.42 -4.19
C THR A 120 -10.22 9.25 -4.14
N ILE A 121 -8.98 9.44 -4.62
CA ILE A 121 -7.93 8.43 -4.69
C ILE A 121 -6.85 8.83 -3.69
N ARG A 122 -6.49 7.94 -2.77
CA ARG A 122 -5.50 8.17 -1.72
C ARG A 122 -4.46 7.07 -1.68
N GLY A 123 -3.26 7.41 -1.19
CA GLY A 123 -2.17 6.46 -0.98
C GLY A 123 -0.91 7.16 -0.52
N ASN A 124 0.03 6.41 0.05
CA ASN A 124 1.33 6.91 0.44
C ASN A 124 2.43 6.04 -0.18
N ASN A 125 3.43 6.69 -0.72
CA ASN A 125 4.63 6.07 -1.25
C ASN A 125 5.71 6.18 -0.17
N LEU A 126 6.28 5.06 0.23
CA LEU A 126 7.19 4.97 1.36
C LEU A 126 8.47 4.25 0.96
N PHE A 127 9.58 4.68 1.58
CA PHE A 127 10.82 3.94 1.64
C PHE A 127 11.20 3.78 3.12
N ASN A 128 11.34 2.55 3.58
CA ASN A 128 11.59 2.22 4.98
C ASN A 128 10.66 3.00 5.94
N SER A 129 9.34 2.94 5.68
CA SER A 129 8.28 3.62 6.43
C SER A 129 8.34 5.15 6.44
N LYS A 130 9.26 5.79 5.68
CA LYS A 130 9.33 7.24 5.51
C LYS A 130 8.72 7.66 4.18
N PRO A 131 8.14 8.88 4.08
CA PRO A 131 7.62 9.38 2.81
C PRO A 131 8.68 9.35 1.70
N LEU A 132 8.31 8.79 0.54
CA LEU A 132 9.13 8.71 -0.66
C LEU A 132 8.45 9.45 -1.79
N VAL A 133 9.14 10.43 -2.41
CA VAL A 133 8.77 10.95 -3.73
C VAL A 133 9.42 10.03 -4.76
N PRO A 134 8.67 9.20 -5.49
CA PRO A 134 9.25 8.27 -6.47
C PRO A 134 9.80 9.03 -7.69
N GLU A 135 10.69 8.39 -8.47
CA GLU A 135 11.19 8.94 -9.73
C GLU A 135 10.06 9.04 -10.76
N THR A 136 9.21 8.03 -10.81
CA THR A 136 7.98 8.07 -11.61
C THR A 136 6.78 7.62 -10.81
N LEU A 137 5.63 8.20 -11.12
CA LEU A 137 4.33 7.83 -10.57
C LEU A 137 3.31 7.79 -11.70
N SER A 138 2.45 6.81 -11.66
CA SER A 138 1.29 6.74 -12.56
C SER A 138 0.08 6.21 -11.81
N VAL A 139 -0.98 7.00 -11.78
CA VAL A 139 -2.32 6.54 -11.38
C VAL A 139 -3.14 6.37 -12.62
N LYS A 140 -3.65 5.17 -12.84
CA LYS A 140 -4.49 4.83 -14.00
C LYS A 140 -5.87 4.36 -13.57
N ARG A 141 -6.87 4.71 -14.36
CA ARG A 141 -8.20 4.10 -14.39
C ARG A 141 -8.27 3.22 -15.63
N GLY A 142 -8.20 1.89 -15.44
CA GLY A 142 -7.98 0.98 -16.56
C GLY A 142 -6.70 1.36 -17.32
N THR A 143 -6.83 1.81 -18.56
CA THR A 143 -5.72 2.29 -19.40
C THR A 143 -5.50 3.80 -19.34
N THR A 144 -6.47 4.57 -18.85
CA THR A 144 -6.43 6.04 -18.83
C THR A 144 -5.57 6.53 -17.67
N VAL A 145 -4.60 7.40 -17.95
CA VAL A 145 -3.76 8.05 -16.92
C VAL A 145 -4.55 9.20 -16.29
N ILE A 146 -4.72 9.14 -14.96
CA ILE A 146 -5.38 10.17 -14.17
C ILE A 146 -4.37 11.15 -13.57
N ASN A 147 -3.22 10.63 -13.13
CA ASN A 147 -2.13 11.45 -12.62
C ASN A 147 -0.78 10.78 -12.92
N SER A 148 0.24 11.59 -13.23
CA SER A 148 1.61 11.14 -13.44
C SER A 148 2.63 12.00 -12.69
N THR A 149 2.19 12.89 -11.82
CA THR A 149 3.09 13.74 -11.03
C THR A 149 3.65 12.97 -9.85
N PRO A 150 4.98 12.81 -9.72
CA PRO A 150 5.60 12.15 -8.58
C PRO A 150 5.34 12.90 -7.28
N ILE A 151 4.70 12.23 -6.32
CA ILE A 151 4.39 12.76 -4.99
C ILE A 151 4.51 11.65 -3.95
N ALA A 152 4.88 11.99 -2.73
CA ALA A 152 4.97 11.01 -1.63
C ALA A 152 3.59 10.62 -1.08
N SER A 153 2.65 11.56 -1.04
CA SER A 153 1.29 11.34 -0.52
C SER A 153 0.26 11.74 -1.57
N LEU A 154 -0.52 10.77 -1.99
CA LEU A 154 -1.54 10.89 -3.01
C LEU A 154 -2.88 11.27 -2.38
N ASN A 155 -3.50 12.33 -2.88
CA ASN A 155 -4.88 12.73 -2.58
C ASN A 155 -5.43 13.50 -3.78
N ILE A 156 -5.95 12.77 -4.75
CA ILE A 156 -6.45 13.31 -6.01
C ILE A 156 -7.91 12.93 -6.24
N LYS A 157 -8.55 13.62 -7.16
CA LYS A 157 -9.94 13.35 -7.56
C LYS A 157 -9.99 12.91 -9.02
N ASP A 158 -10.97 12.07 -9.31
CA ASP A 158 -11.37 11.67 -10.65
C ASP A 158 -12.89 11.65 -10.73
N THR A 159 -13.47 12.03 -11.84
CA THR A 159 -14.90 11.86 -12.09
C THR A 159 -15.09 10.61 -12.92
N LEU A 160 -15.78 9.63 -12.35
CA LEU A 160 -16.05 8.33 -12.97
C LEU A 160 -17.52 8.25 -13.39
N ASN A 161 -17.74 8.02 -14.69
CA ASN A 161 -19.00 7.53 -15.23
C ASN A 161 -18.70 6.19 -15.92
N THR A 162 -19.41 5.14 -15.57
CA THR A 162 -19.15 3.81 -16.11
C THR A 162 -20.41 2.98 -16.23
N GLU A 163 -20.48 2.22 -17.32
CA GLU A 163 -21.46 1.15 -17.52
C GLU A 163 -20.91 -0.23 -17.14
N ASP A 164 -19.61 -0.32 -16.84
CA ASP A 164 -18.97 -1.54 -16.35
C ASP A 164 -19.33 -1.80 -14.90
N ASP A 165 -19.46 -3.07 -14.52
CA ASP A 165 -19.75 -3.47 -13.14
C ASP A 165 -18.61 -3.11 -12.17
N ARG A 166 -17.40 -2.95 -12.70
CA ARG A 166 -16.20 -2.71 -11.91
C ARG A 166 -15.17 -1.90 -12.67
N THR A 167 -14.68 -0.86 -12.05
CA THR A 167 -13.55 -0.07 -12.53
C THR A 167 -12.36 -0.23 -11.59
N THR A 168 -11.19 -0.57 -12.14
CA THR A 168 -9.95 -0.73 -11.37
C THR A 168 -9.07 0.51 -11.52
N TYR A 169 -8.63 1.04 -10.39
CA TYR A 169 -7.57 2.02 -10.29
C TYR A 169 -6.26 1.33 -9.95
N THR A 170 -5.19 1.72 -10.62
CA THR A 170 -3.85 1.18 -10.40
C THR A 170 -2.89 2.32 -10.13
N LEU A 171 -2.22 2.28 -8.98
CA LEU A 171 -1.06 3.12 -8.69
C LEU A 171 0.20 2.31 -9.02
N SER A 172 1.09 2.90 -9.80
CA SER A 172 2.43 2.37 -10.07
C SER A 172 3.46 3.44 -9.75
N ILE A 173 4.50 3.07 -9.01
CA ILE A 173 5.64 3.92 -8.70
C ILE A 173 6.93 3.22 -9.09
N THR A 174 7.91 3.99 -9.54
CA THR A 174 9.26 3.48 -9.81
C THR A 174 10.29 4.36 -9.14
N SER A 175 11.25 3.74 -8.46
CA SER A 175 12.41 4.39 -7.86
C SER A 175 13.60 3.45 -7.94
N LYS A 176 14.73 3.96 -8.44
CA LYS A 176 15.96 3.19 -8.61
C LYS A 176 15.75 1.85 -9.35
N GLY A 177 15.00 1.89 -10.45
CA GLY A 177 14.68 0.70 -11.24
C GLY A 177 13.58 -0.20 -10.66
N VAL A 178 13.22 -0.04 -9.37
CA VAL A 178 12.22 -0.88 -8.70
C VAL A 178 10.82 -0.33 -8.90
N THR A 179 9.93 -1.14 -9.44
CA THR A 179 8.51 -0.79 -9.63
C THR A 179 7.63 -1.50 -8.62
N LYS A 180 6.76 -0.76 -7.95
CA LYS A 180 5.70 -1.27 -7.08
C LYS A 180 4.35 -0.85 -7.61
N THR A 181 3.36 -1.72 -7.45
CA THR A 181 1.98 -1.47 -7.87
C THR A 181 0.99 -1.78 -6.77
N ALA A 182 -0.10 -1.04 -6.73
CA ALA A 182 -1.25 -1.32 -5.89
C ALA A 182 -2.54 -1.04 -6.67
N THR A 183 -3.60 -1.78 -6.35
CA THR A 183 -4.89 -1.64 -7.01
C THR A 183 -6.00 -1.38 -6.02
N ALA A 184 -7.01 -0.61 -6.45
CA ALA A 184 -8.25 -0.40 -5.73
C ALA A 184 -9.42 -0.39 -6.73
N ASN A 185 -10.60 -0.80 -6.28
CA ASN A 185 -11.73 -0.98 -7.17
C ASN A 185 -12.93 -0.13 -6.74
N VAL A 186 -13.65 0.36 -7.74
CA VAL A 186 -14.99 0.92 -7.62
C VAL A 186 -15.95 -0.05 -8.31
N ASN A 187 -16.99 -0.45 -7.61
CA ASN A 187 -18.06 -1.28 -8.16
C ASN A 187 -19.27 -0.40 -8.50
N ALA A 188 -19.86 -0.59 -9.65
CA ALA A 188 -21.03 0.15 -10.10
C ALA A 188 -22.26 -0.74 -10.17
N TYR A 189 -23.35 -0.26 -9.63
CA TYR A 189 -24.63 -0.97 -9.62
C TYR A 189 -25.74 -0.06 -10.11
N TYR A 190 -26.70 -0.63 -10.80
CA TYR A 190 -27.96 0.06 -11.01
C TYR A 190 -28.75 0.16 -9.69
N PRO A 191 -29.51 1.25 -9.46
CA PRO A 191 -30.30 1.43 -8.25
C PRO A 191 -31.41 0.38 -8.14
N MET A 192 -31.80 0.05 -6.93
CA MET A 192 -33.00 -0.69 -6.63
C MET A 192 -34.19 0.27 -6.49
N TYR A 193 -35.38 -0.18 -6.81
CA TYR A 193 -36.61 0.61 -6.74
C TYR A 193 -37.64 -0.13 -5.91
N PHE A 194 -38.02 0.44 -4.78
CA PHE A 194 -38.99 -0.15 -3.87
C PHE A 194 -40.14 0.82 -3.62
N GLY A 195 -41.35 0.28 -3.51
CA GLY A 195 -42.53 1.10 -3.30
C GLY A 195 -43.81 0.30 -3.31
N HIS A 196 -44.91 0.96 -3.54
CA HIS A 196 -46.24 0.34 -3.60
C HIS A 196 -47.03 0.84 -4.80
N SER A 197 -47.95 0.02 -5.28
CA SER A 197 -48.84 0.34 -6.41
C SER A 197 -50.03 -0.60 -6.41
N ALA A 198 -51.17 -0.11 -6.86
CA ALA A 198 -52.34 -0.93 -7.10
C ALA A 198 -52.22 -1.85 -8.33
N LYS A 199 -51.18 -1.63 -9.18
CA LYS A 199 -50.96 -2.44 -10.38
C LYS A 199 -50.48 -3.85 -10.03
N ALA A 200 -51.12 -4.84 -10.64
CA ALA A 200 -50.71 -6.25 -10.50
C ALA A 200 -49.45 -6.59 -11.35
N ALA A 201 -49.06 -5.75 -12.29
CA ALA A 201 -47.88 -5.85 -13.11
C ALA A 201 -47.30 -4.43 -13.35
N LEU A 202 -46.00 -4.31 -13.37
CA LEU A 202 -45.28 -3.03 -13.62
C LEU A 202 -44.67 -3.04 -15.02
N THR A 203 -44.64 -1.86 -15.63
CA THR A 203 -43.81 -1.54 -16.80
C THR A 203 -42.46 -0.99 -16.33
N GLY A 204 -41.51 -0.79 -17.26
CA GLY A 204 -40.21 -0.16 -16.92
C GLY A 204 -40.37 1.26 -16.39
N GLU A 205 -41.34 2.01 -16.90
CA GLU A 205 -41.65 3.37 -16.42
C GLU A 205 -42.25 3.33 -15.02
N ASP A 206 -43.14 2.35 -14.72
CA ASP A 206 -43.68 2.18 -13.38
C ASP A 206 -42.58 1.86 -12.36
N VAL A 207 -41.57 1.07 -12.72
CA VAL A 207 -40.41 0.78 -11.86
C VAL A 207 -39.65 2.06 -11.54
N LEU A 208 -39.40 2.94 -12.52
CA LEU A 208 -38.77 4.24 -12.30
C LEU A 208 -39.62 5.18 -11.44
N GLY A 209 -40.94 5.00 -11.42
CA GLY A 209 -41.86 5.74 -10.56
C GLY A 209 -41.81 5.34 -9.07
N LEU A 210 -41.26 4.15 -8.76
CA LEU A 210 -41.06 3.73 -7.38
C LEU A 210 -39.90 4.50 -6.72
N THR A 211 -39.77 4.41 -5.40
CA THR A 211 -38.71 5.07 -4.65
C THR A 211 -37.35 4.44 -4.97
N LYS A 212 -36.47 5.24 -5.56
CA LYS A 212 -35.06 4.88 -5.77
C LYS A 212 -34.36 4.69 -4.43
N GLN A 213 -33.72 3.56 -4.25
CA GLN A 213 -32.96 3.24 -3.05
C GLN A 213 -31.49 3.71 -3.17
N ALA A 214 -30.82 3.87 -2.03
CA ALA A 214 -29.38 4.11 -2.01
C ALA A 214 -28.66 2.96 -2.73
N ILE A 215 -27.57 3.28 -3.46
CA ILE A 215 -26.80 2.28 -4.19
C ILE A 215 -26.11 1.33 -3.21
N LYS A 216 -26.33 0.04 -3.41
CA LYS A 216 -25.80 -1.04 -2.57
C LYS A 216 -25.37 -2.22 -3.42
N SER A 217 -24.48 -3.04 -2.88
CA SER A 217 -24.05 -4.32 -3.46
C SER A 217 -24.96 -5.50 -3.13
N SER A 218 -26.03 -5.29 -2.37
CA SER A 218 -27.01 -6.30 -1.97
C SER A 218 -28.35 -5.65 -1.68
N PRO A 219 -29.49 -6.31 -1.96
CA PRO A 219 -30.80 -5.84 -1.58
C PRO A 219 -31.08 -5.95 -0.08
N ASN A 220 -30.26 -6.66 0.66
CA ASN A 220 -30.46 -6.91 2.09
C ASN A 220 -30.53 -5.60 2.90
N GLY A 221 -31.45 -5.55 3.83
CA GLY A 221 -31.65 -4.38 4.67
C GLY A 221 -33.09 -4.19 5.12
N THR A 222 -33.31 -3.09 5.82
CA THR A 222 -34.60 -2.66 6.33
C THR A 222 -35.12 -1.50 5.51
N TYR A 223 -36.36 -1.58 5.06
CA TYR A 223 -37.00 -0.61 4.19
C TYR A 223 -38.39 -0.23 4.75
N ASN A 224 -38.51 1.05 5.07
CA ASN A 224 -39.77 1.61 5.57
C ASN A 224 -40.64 2.04 4.36
N MET A 225 -41.85 1.51 4.26
CA MET A 225 -42.83 1.90 3.27
C MET A 225 -44.00 2.53 3.98
N THR A 226 -44.28 3.77 3.64
CA THR A 226 -45.28 4.59 4.28
C THR A 226 -46.35 4.97 3.26
N GLY A 227 -47.59 5.18 3.74
CA GLY A 227 -48.66 5.66 2.90
C GLY A 227 -49.25 4.63 1.94
N ILE A 228 -49.05 3.33 2.22
CA ILE A 228 -49.68 2.26 1.42
C ILE A 228 -51.20 2.39 1.55
N ALA A 229 -51.89 2.48 0.43
CA ALA A 229 -53.34 2.52 0.38
C ALA A 229 -53.91 1.10 0.39
N GLU A 230 -55.21 0.96 0.78
CA GLU A 230 -55.87 -0.34 0.73
C GLU A 230 -55.98 -0.83 -0.71
N GLY A 231 -55.65 -2.09 -0.94
CA GLY A 231 -55.64 -2.69 -2.26
C GLY A 231 -54.35 -2.58 -3.04
N GLU A 232 -53.31 -1.92 -2.49
CA GLU A 232 -52.01 -1.85 -3.12
C GLU A 232 -51.10 -3.04 -2.77
N TYR A 233 -50.19 -3.35 -3.68
CA TYR A 233 -49.10 -4.31 -3.50
C TYR A 233 -47.81 -3.56 -3.17
N VAL A 234 -46.98 -4.16 -2.35
CA VAL A 234 -45.57 -3.71 -2.22
C VAL A 234 -44.74 -4.36 -3.31
N TRP A 235 -43.94 -3.56 -3.96
CA TRP A 235 -43.03 -3.93 -5.02
C TRP A 235 -41.56 -3.70 -4.62
N LEU A 236 -40.77 -4.74 -4.87
CA LEU A 236 -39.33 -4.75 -4.64
C LEU A 236 -38.64 -5.10 -5.96
N CYS A 237 -38.19 -4.07 -6.69
CA CYS A 237 -37.56 -4.22 -7.99
C CYS A 237 -36.04 -4.06 -7.85
N VAL A 238 -35.30 -5.13 -8.14
CA VAL A 238 -33.85 -5.19 -8.07
C VAL A 238 -33.24 -5.49 -9.44
N PRO A 239 -32.05 -4.97 -9.78
CA PRO A 239 -31.32 -5.37 -10.98
C PRO A 239 -31.24 -6.90 -11.09
N SER A 240 -31.26 -7.44 -12.31
CA SER A 240 -31.37 -8.88 -12.56
C SER A 240 -30.28 -9.75 -11.99
N ASN A 241 -29.10 -9.16 -11.69
CA ASN A 241 -27.98 -9.81 -11.00
C ASN A 241 -28.20 -10.01 -9.50
N PHE A 242 -29.25 -9.38 -8.92
CA PHE A 242 -29.68 -9.61 -7.54
C PHE A 242 -30.87 -10.55 -7.46
N SER A 243 -31.09 -11.13 -6.29
CA SER A 243 -32.27 -11.91 -5.97
C SER A 243 -32.69 -11.64 -4.53
N ILE A 244 -34.00 -11.64 -4.30
CA ILE A 244 -34.62 -11.55 -2.97
C ILE A 244 -35.11 -12.95 -2.62
N THR A 245 -34.60 -13.51 -1.52
CA THR A 245 -34.93 -14.86 -1.09
C THR A 245 -35.91 -14.88 0.08
N LYS A 246 -35.86 -13.86 0.91
CA LYS A 246 -36.72 -13.77 2.10
C LYS A 246 -37.11 -12.32 2.36
N VAL A 247 -38.38 -12.13 2.63
CA VAL A 247 -38.94 -10.85 3.07
C VAL A 247 -39.70 -11.07 4.37
N THR A 248 -39.46 -10.24 5.36
CA THR A 248 -40.22 -10.27 6.63
C THR A 248 -40.76 -8.89 6.96
N SER A 249 -41.84 -8.83 7.73
CA SER A 249 -42.36 -7.61 8.33
C SER A 249 -42.78 -7.91 9.76
N SER A 250 -42.35 -7.09 10.72
CA SER A 250 -42.61 -7.32 12.16
C SER A 250 -42.22 -8.73 12.64
N GLY A 251 -41.18 -9.30 12.05
CA GLY A 251 -40.65 -10.64 12.38
C GLY A 251 -41.37 -11.81 11.66
N PHE A 252 -42.46 -11.56 10.93
CA PHE A 252 -43.21 -12.58 10.19
C PHE A 252 -42.81 -12.59 8.71
N GLY A 253 -42.79 -13.78 8.12
CA GLY A 253 -42.55 -13.92 6.68
C GLY A 253 -43.69 -13.26 5.87
N VAL A 254 -43.28 -12.48 4.86
CA VAL A 254 -44.21 -11.88 3.90
C VAL A 254 -44.23 -12.76 2.65
N PRO A 255 -45.38 -13.34 2.26
CA PRO A 255 -45.49 -14.10 1.02
C PRO A 255 -45.29 -13.18 -0.18
N MET A 256 -44.28 -13.53 -1.02
CA MET A 256 -43.95 -12.80 -2.24
C MET A 256 -44.31 -13.65 -3.47
N ALA A 257 -44.95 -13.05 -4.45
CA ALA A 257 -45.16 -13.68 -5.74
C ALA A 257 -43.81 -13.93 -6.46
N ALA A 258 -43.78 -14.87 -7.37
CA ALA A 258 -42.63 -15.11 -8.22
C ALA A 258 -42.19 -13.83 -8.93
N ALA A 259 -40.89 -13.62 -9.02
CA ALA A 259 -40.31 -12.44 -9.67
C ALA A 259 -40.73 -12.38 -11.15
N VAL A 260 -41.11 -11.21 -11.59
CA VAL A 260 -41.33 -10.90 -13.00
C VAL A 260 -40.16 -10.07 -13.51
N THR A 261 -39.64 -10.44 -14.68
CA THR A 261 -38.59 -9.65 -15.32
C THR A 261 -39.20 -8.45 -16.05
N VAL A 262 -38.73 -7.26 -15.73
CA VAL A 262 -39.12 -5.99 -16.34
C VAL A 262 -37.88 -5.30 -16.92
N THR A 263 -37.94 -4.89 -18.19
CA THR A 263 -36.88 -4.09 -18.80
C THR A 263 -37.09 -2.60 -18.46
N VAL A 264 -36.09 -1.98 -17.90
CA VAL A 264 -36.06 -0.54 -17.57
C VAL A 264 -35.14 0.14 -18.55
N GLU A 265 -35.63 1.13 -19.29
CA GLU A 265 -34.85 1.85 -20.28
C GLU A 265 -33.62 2.49 -19.67
N GLY A 266 -32.45 2.35 -20.31
CA GLY A 266 -31.15 2.85 -19.85
C GLY A 266 -30.57 2.16 -18.62
N LYS A 267 -31.25 1.14 -18.06
CA LYS A 267 -30.81 0.44 -16.83
C LYS A 267 -30.86 -1.10 -16.93
N GLY A 268 -31.35 -1.64 -18.04
CA GLY A 268 -31.40 -3.08 -18.27
C GLY A 268 -32.54 -3.78 -17.58
N SER A 269 -32.38 -5.08 -17.27
CA SER A 269 -33.43 -5.94 -16.75
C SER A 269 -33.47 -5.94 -15.23
N TYR A 270 -34.68 -5.91 -14.68
CA TYR A 270 -34.98 -5.98 -13.25
C TYR A 270 -35.84 -7.21 -12.93
N LYS A 271 -35.59 -7.82 -11.78
CA LYS A 271 -36.51 -8.77 -11.14
C LYS A 271 -37.39 -7.99 -10.19
N CYS A 272 -38.67 -7.92 -10.48
CA CYS A 272 -39.68 -7.25 -9.69
C CYS A 272 -40.51 -8.27 -8.90
N TYR A 273 -40.40 -8.22 -7.60
CA TYR A 273 -41.15 -9.05 -6.65
C TYR A 273 -42.29 -8.21 -6.09
N ARG A 274 -43.49 -8.78 -5.97
CA ARG A 274 -44.60 -8.13 -5.27
C ARG A 274 -45.11 -9.01 -4.14
N THR A 275 -45.80 -8.42 -3.17
CA THR A 275 -46.57 -9.21 -2.20
C THR A 275 -47.64 -10.05 -2.94
N GLU A 276 -47.86 -11.29 -2.50
CA GLU A 276 -48.90 -12.15 -3.13
C GLU A 276 -50.29 -11.52 -3.03
N GLY A 277 -50.63 -10.98 -1.88
CA GLY A 277 -51.88 -10.27 -1.64
C GLY A 277 -51.69 -8.75 -1.60
N ALA A 278 -52.73 -8.03 -1.96
CA ALA A 278 -52.82 -6.61 -1.70
C ALA A 278 -52.90 -6.35 -0.19
N LEU A 279 -52.29 -5.24 0.24
CA LEU A 279 -52.19 -4.89 1.65
C LEU A 279 -53.37 -4.00 2.07
N LYS A 280 -53.59 -3.93 3.39
CA LYS A 280 -54.42 -2.90 4.00
C LYS A 280 -53.67 -1.60 4.08
N ALA A 281 -54.38 -0.49 4.13
CA ALA A 281 -53.79 0.81 4.31
C ALA A 281 -52.90 0.83 5.57
N GLY A 282 -51.71 1.44 5.44
CA GLY A 282 -50.79 1.56 6.59
C GLY A 282 -49.35 1.83 6.22
N ASN A 283 -48.51 1.76 7.25
CA ASN A 283 -47.06 1.85 7.14
C ASN A 283 -46.45 0.51 7.54
N PHE A 284 -45.50 0.04 6.79
CA PHE A 284 -44.88 -1.26 6.99
C PHE A 284 -43.37 -1.15 6.93
N ASN A 285 -42.74 -1.97 7.75
CA ASN A 285 -41.28 -2.10 7.78
C ASN A 285 -40.95 -3.49 7.21
N PHE A 286 -40.27 -3.52 6.05
CA PHE A 286 -39.87 -4.75 5.40
C PHE A 286 -38.37 -4.97 5.61
N VAL A 287 -38.02 -6.19 5.99
CA VAL A 287 -36.63 -6.64 6.11
C VAL A 287 -36.36 -7.69 5.02
N ILE A 288 -35.38 -7.41 4.17
CA ILE A 288 -34.90 -8.31 3.12
C ILE A 288 -33.63 -8.97 3.62
N GLY A 289 -33.55 -10.31 3.55
CA GLY A 289 -32.42 -11.12 3.98
C GLY A 289 -32.11 -12.27 3.03
#